data_2c6c8a8158252c59f3feb8ae30e6f8da
#
_entry.id   2c6c8a8158252c59f3feb8ae30e6f8da
#
_cell.length_a   1.000
_cell.length_b   1.000
_cell.length_c   1.000
_cell.angle_alpha   90.00
_cell.angle_beta   90.00
_cell.angle_gamma   90.00
#
_symmetry.space_group_name_H-M   'P 1'
#
loop_
_entity.id
_entity.type
_entity.pdbx_description
1 polymer ?
#
loop_
_entity_poly.entity_id
_entity_poly.type
_entity_poly.pdbx_seq_one_letter_code
_entity_poly.pdbx_strand_id
1 'polypeptide(L)'
;LMLRTYTDLESYVDAFAHGHLNLLILVGPPGVAKSRTVRKRLGTQACWLEGNATAFGIYAELYRHRDAFVVIVDVDSLYSDRNGVRLLKCLCQTEEVKSVAWHSAVRALEKAGIPRQFETRSRVIIISNDWRTLNRNVAALQDRGHVLVFSPTAQEVHQKAKQWFIDQDVLDWFAANLTRISLPSLRLYVRAAELK
;
A
#
# COMPACT_ATOMS: atom_id res chain seq x y z
N LEU A 1 -11.16 2.57 -10.52
CA LEU A 1 -10.46 2.95 -11.74
C LEU A 1 -9.36 1.94 -12.05
N MET A 2 -9.19 1.55 -13.32
CA MET A 2 -8.14 0.63 -13.77
C MET A 2 -6.97 1.42 -14.36
N LEU A 3 -5.76 1.16 -13.86
CA LEU A 3 -4.50 1.74 -14.35
C LEU A 3 -3.71 0.66 -15.10
N ARG A 4 -3.17 1.02 -16.27
CA ARG A 4 -2.40 0.12 -17.14
C ARG A 4 -0.94 0.50 -17.27
N THR A 5 -0.57 1.73 -16.91
CA THR A 5 0.79 2.25 -17.07
C THR A 5 1.40 2.65 -15.74
N TYR A 6 2.72 2.62 -15.63
CA TYR A 6 3.43 3.13 -14.46
C TYR A 6 3.31 4.64 -14.34
N THR A 7 3.21 5.35 -15.46
CA THR A 7 3.00 6.81 -15.48
C THR A 7 1.69 7.19 -14.79
N ASP A 8 0.60 6.48 -15.08
CA ASP A 8 -0.68 6.73 -14.41
C ASP A 8 -0.57 6.46 -12.90
N LEU A 9 0.06 5.34 -12.50
CA LEU A 9 0.26 5.02 -11.10
C LEU A 9 1.07 6.10 -10.38
N GLU A 10 2.18 6.54 -10.98
CA GLU A 10 3.05 7.59 -10.44
C GLU A 10 2.27 8.91 -10.30
N SER A 11 1.42 9.28 -11.28
CA SER A 11 0.58 10.49 -11.22
C SER A 11 -0.41 10.47 -10.05
N TYR A 12 -1.05 9.32 -9.77
CA TYR A 12 -1.94 9.19 -8.60
C TYR A 12 -1.19 9.25 -7.27
N VAL A 13 -0.01 8.64 -7.20
CA VAL A 13 0.84 8.73 -5.99
C VAL A 13 1.33 10.16 -5.79
N ASP A 14 1.64 10.88 -6.86
CA ASP A 14 2.00 12.30 -6.79
C ASP A 14 0.83 13.17 -6.35
N ALA A 15 -0.37 12.96 -6.87
CA ALA A 15 -1.58 13.66 -6.44
C ALA A 15 -1.85 13.43 -4.93
N PHE A 16 -1.65 12.20 -4.44
CA PHE A 16 -1.74 11.88 -3.02
C PHE A 16 -0.67 12.63 -2.21
N ALA A 17 0.57 12.65 -2.64
CA ALA A 17 1.66 13.34 -1.96
C ALA A 17 1.43 14.85 -1.86
N HIS A 18 0.81 15.46 -2.88
CA HIS A 18 0.45 16.88 -2.89
C HIS A 18 -0.86 17.21 -2.17
N GLY A 19 -1.56 16.22 -1.63
CA GLY A 19 -2.74 16.44 -0.81
C GLY A 19 -4.07 16.50 -1.53
N HIS A 20 -4.10 16.14 -2.80
CA HIS A 20 -5.35 16.07 -3.55
C HIS A 20 -6.19 14.82 -3.23
N LEU A 21 -5.59 13.83 -2.57
CA LEU A 21 -6.24 12.57 -2.20
C LEU A 21 -5.96 12.26 -0.72
N ASN A 22 -7.00 11.93 0.04
CA ASN A 22 -6.88 11.57 1.47
C ASN A 22 -6.69 10.07 1.69
N LEU A 23 -7.35 9.24 0.88
CA LEU A 23 -7.28 7.79 0.92
C LEU A 23 -7.12 7.23 -0.49
N LEU A 24 -6.06 6.46 -0.68
CA LEU A 24 -5.77 5.74 -1.92
C LEU A 24 -5.70 4.24 -1.63
N ILE A 25 -6.51 3.44 -2.32
CA ILE A 25 -6.51 1.99 -2.22
C ILE A 25 -5.96 1.42 -3.51
N LEU A 26 -4.74 0.90 -3.45
CA LEU A 26 -4.00 0.40 -4.61
C LEU A 26 -4.00 -1.13 -4.61
N VAL A 27 -4.71 -1.71 -5.55
CA VAL A 27 -4.89 -3.16 -5.72
C VAL A 27 -4.22 -3.62 -7.01
N GLY A 28 -3.65 -4.82 -7.01
CA GLY A 28 -3.10 -5.41 -8.24
C GLY A 28 -2.17 -6.58 -7.97
N PRO A 29 -1.76 -7.32 -8.99
CA PRO A 29 -0.99 -8.54 -8.82
C PRO A 29 0.33 -8.31 -8.09
N PRO A 30 0.89 -9.32 -7.41
CA PRO A 30 2.19 -9.22 -6.77
C PRO A 30 3.31 -9.04 -7.80
N GLY A 31 4.40 -8.39 -7.40
CA GLY A 31 5.60 -8.26 -8.21
C GLY A 31 5.56 -7.19 -9.31
N VAL A 32 4.52 -6.35 -9.38
CA VAL A 32 4.43 -5.22 -10.32
C VAL A 32 4.92 -3.88 -9.74
N ALA A 33 5.74 -3.90 -8.70
CA ALA A 33 6.37 -2.74 -8.07
C ALA A 33 5.42 -1.69 -7.44
N LYS A 34 4.19 -2.03 -7.05
CA LYS A 34 3.26 -1.10 -6.38
C LYS A 34 3.94 -0.38 -5.19
N SER A 35 4.35 -1.13 -4.19
CA SER A 35 4.97 -0.59 -2.97
C SER A 35 6.29 0.14 -3.26
N ARG A 36 7.07 -0.33 -4.24
CA ARG A 36 8.32 0.33 -4.66
C ARG A 36 8.07 1.71 -5.28
N THR A 37 7.02 1.84 -6.10
CA THR A 37 6.61 3.12 -6.70
C THR A 37 6.19 4.12 -5.62
N VAL A 38 5.35 3.69 -4.66
CA VAL A 38 4.94 4.52 -3.54
C VAL A 38 6.13 4.90 -2.67
N ARG A 39 7.03 3.94 -2.36
CA ARG A 39 8.22 4.18 -1.53
C ARG A 39 9.19 5.16 -2.19
N LYS A 40 9.37 5.09 -3.50
CA LYS A 40 10.21 6.04 -4.24
C LYS A 40 9.72 7.49 -4.08
N ARG A 41 8.40 7.70 -3.96
CA ARG A 41 7.80 9.03 -3.86
C ARG A 41 7.71 9.54 -2.43
N LEU A 42 7.27 8.71 -1.49
CA LEU A 42 7.01 9.13 -0.11
C LEU A 42 8.23 8.96 0.81
N GLY A 43 9.10 7.99 0.53
CA GLY A 43 10.35 7.75 1.28
C GLY A 43 10.15 7.67 2.78
N THR A 44 10.94 8.46 3.50
CA THR A 44 10.93 8.58 4.97
C THR A 44 9.82 9.47 5.51
N GLN A 45 9.05 10.16 4.65
CA GLN A 45 7.93 11.00 5.07
C GLN A 45 6.69 10.16 5.45
N ALA A 46 6.73 8.87 5.20
CA ALA A 46 5.64 7.96 5.49
C ALA A 46 5.95 6.98 6.63
N CYS A 47 4.95 6.75 7.48
CA CYS A 47 4.90 5.61 8.39
C CYS A 47 4.50 4.38 7.59
N TRP A 48 5.39 3.39 7.50
CA TRP A 48 5.19 2.15 6.76
C TRP A 48 4.73 1.04 7.71
N LEU A 49 3.51 0.57 7.52
CA LEU A 49 2.92 -0.54 8.26
C LEU A 49 2.94 -1.78 7.35
N GLU A 50 3.89 -2.67 7.61
CA GLU A 50 4.14 -3.86 6.78
C GLU A 50 4.29 -5.10 7.66
N GLY A 51 3.94 -6.26 7.12
CA GLY A 51 4.13 -7.54 7.78
C GLY A 51 3.15 -7.81 8.92
N ASN A 52 3.58 -8.61 9.91
CA ASN A 52 2.73 -9.02 11.01
C ASN A 52 2.77 -8.00 12.16
N ALA A 53 1.67 -7.31 12.36
CA ALA A 53 1.51 -6.35 13.45
C ALA A 53 0.15 -6.52 14.12
N THR A 54 0.10 -6.34 15.45
CA THR A 54 -1.17 -6.29 16.18
C THR A 54 -1.84 -4.92 15.97
N ALA A 55 -3.17 -4.86 16.06
CA ALA A 55 -3.88 -3.59 15.98
C ALA A 55 -3.40 -2.57 17.04
N PHE A 56 -3.00 -3.04 18.23
CA PHE A 56 -2.40 -2.18 19.28
C PHE A 56 -1.02 -1.64 18.84
N GLY A 57 -0.16 -2.49 18.27
CA GLY A 57 1.15 -2.06 17.76
C GLY A 57 1.01 -0.98 16.69
N ILE A 58 0.04 -1.15 15.79
CA ILE A 58 -0.28 -0.16 14.76
C ILE A 58 -0.80 1.14 15.36
N TYR A 59 -1.69 1.09 16.35
CA TYR A 59 -2.14 2.28 17.08
C TYR A 59 -0.97 3.06 17.68
N ALA A 60 -0.02 2.36 18.30
CA ALA A 60 1.17 2.96 18.87
C ALA A 60 2.07 3.63 17.81
N GLU A 61 2.27 2.99 16.67
CA GLU A 61 3.03 3.56 15.56
C GLU A 61 2.35 4.78 14.96
N LEU A 62 1.02 4.75 14.78
CA LEU A 62 0.25 5.90 14.32
C LEU A 62 0.37 7.10 15.25
N TYR A 63 0.40 6.90 16.56
CA TYR A 63 0.63 7.97 17.52
C TYR A 63 2.02 8.57 17.42
N ARG A 64 3.07 7.73 17.28
CA ARG A 64 4.46 8.18 17.14
C ARG A 64 4.71 8.97 15.87
N HIS A 65 3.98 8.61 14.80
CA HIS A 65 4.10 9.19 13.47
C HIS A 65 2.83 9.96 13.05
N ARG A 66 2.11 10.54 14.05
CA ARG A 66 0.92 11.34 13.75
C ARG A 66 1.27 12.48 12.80
N ASP A 67 0.36 12.72 11.86
CA ASP A 67 0.49 13.70 10.77
C ASP A 67 1.47 13.31 9.64
N ALA A 68 2.16 12.16 9.72
CA ALA A 68 2.88 11.59 8.59
C ALA A 68 1.91 10.94 7.59
N PHE A 69 2.36 10.70 6.35
CA PHE A 69 1.67 9.77 5.47
C PHE A 69 1.68 8.37 6.10
N VAL A 70 0.61 7.61 5.90
CA VAL A 70 0.51 6.22 6.38
C VAL A 70 0.39 5.29 5.17
N VAL A 71 1.30 4.34 5.06
CA VAL A 71 1.26 3.33 4.00
C VAL A 71 1.11 1.96 4.61
N ILE A 72 0.01 1.28 4.30
CA ILE A 72 -0.34 -0.05 4.80
C ILE A 72 -0.14 -1.05 3.67
N VAL A 73 0.76 -2.03 3.84
CA VAL A 73 1.11 -2.99 2.81
C VAL A 73 0.87 -4.41 3.31
N ASP A 74 -0.11 -5.10 2.72
CA ASP A 74 -0.42 -6.52 2.96
C ASP A 74 -0.51 -6.88 4.47
N VAL A 75 -1.14 -6.02 5.30
CA VAL A 75 -1.30 -6.24 6.75
C VAL A 75 -2.67 -6.88 7.00
N ASP A 76 -2.76 -8.19 6.84
CA ASP A 76 -4.01 -8.96 6.94
C ASP A 76 -4.68 -8.85 8.31
N SER A 77 -3.90 -8.70 9.40
CA SER A 77 -4.41 -8.52 10.75
C SER A 77 -5.31 -7.28 10.91
N LEU A 78 -5.06 -6.20 10.16
CA LEU A 78 -5.89 -5.00 10.18
C LEU A 78 -7.28 -5.23 9.60
N TYR A 79 -7.43 -6.22 8.72
CA TYR A 79 -8.69 -6.49 8.01
C TYR A 79 -9.47 -7.64 8.63
N SER A 80 -8.81 -8.54 9.35
CA SER A 80 -9.39 -9.71 10.01
C SER A 80 -9.74 -9.46 11.48
N ASP A 81 -8.95 -8.64 12.18
CA ASP A 81 -9.22 -8.29 13.58
C ASP A 81 -10.23 -7.15 13.72
N ARG A 82 -11.18 -7.31 14.64
CA ARG A 82 -12.24 -6.31 14.89
C ARG A 82 -11.69 -4.94 15.30
N ASN A 83 -10.62 -4.92 16.08
CA ASN A 83 -9.99 -3.66 16.53
C ASN A 83 -9.18 -3.03 15.39
N GLY A 84 -8.53 -3.84 14.57
CA GLY A 84 -7.86 -3.39 13.35
C GLY A 84 -8.81 -2.69 12.38
N VAL A 85 -9.97 -3.31 12.11
CA VAL A 85 -11.01 -2.71 11.25
C VAL A 85 -11.54 -1.39 11.82
N ARG A 86 -11.75 -1.30 13.16
CA ARG A 86 -12.20 -0.06 13.82
C ARG A 86 -11.14 1.03 13.69
N LEU A 87 -9.87 0.69 13.90
CA LEU A 87 -8.74 1.61 13.75
C LEU A 87 -8.67 2.16 12.33
N LEU A 88 -8.78 1.30 11.31
CA LEU A 88 -8.85 1.73 9.91
C LEU A 88 -10.02 2.67 9.63
N LYS A 89 -11.19 2.38 10.17
CA LYS A 89 -12.37 3.25 10.00
C LYS A 89 -12.16 4.65 10.56
N CYS A 90 -11.46 4.79 11.71
CA CYS A 90 -11.09 6.09 12.26
C CYS A 90 -10.03 6.79 11.39
N LEU A 91 -8.99 6.07 11.00
CA LEU A 91 -7.87 6.61 10.24
C LEU A 91 -8.26 7.05 8.81
N CYS A 92 -9.22 6.35 8.21
CA CYS A 92 -9.68 6.59 6.82
C CYS A 92 -10.96 7.44 6.74
N GLN A 93 -11.24 8.28 7.75
CA GLN A 93 -12.31 9.28 7.68
C GLN A 93 -12.00 10.35 6.63
N THR A 94 -13.04 10.99 6.12
CA THR A 94 -12.93 12.02 5.07
C THR A 94 -12.57 13.41 5.62
N GLU A 95 -12.75 13.61 6.92
CA GLU A 95 -12.41 14.83 7.61
C GLU A 95 -10.89 15.10 7.55
N GLU A 96 -10.50 16.36 7.52
CA GLU A 96 -9.11 16.76 7.54
C GLU A 96 -8.42 16.34 8.84
N VAL A 97 -9.07 16.58 9.97
CA VAL A 97 -8.60 16.14 11.30
C VAL A 97 -9.41 14.93 11.74
N LYS A 98 -8.71 13.83 11.97
CA LYS A 98 -9.30 12.54 12.33
C LYS A 98 -9.00 12.21 13.77
N SER A 99 -10.00 11.71 14.49
CA SER A 99 -9.83 11.24 15.87
C SER A 99 -9.62 9.73 15.89
N VAL A 100 -8.48 9.31 16.39
CA VAL A 100 -8.12 7.89 16.51
C VAL A 100 -8.11 7.53 18.00
N ALA A 101 -8.94 6.54 18.39
CA ALA A 101 -9.13 6.18 19.79
C ALA A 101 -8.91 4.67 20.02
N TRP A 102 -8.36 4.36 21.22
CA TRP A 102 -8.13 3.00 21.69
C TRP A 102 -8.62 2.86 23.13
N HIS A 103 -9.71 2.13 23.33
CA HIS A 103 -10.38 2.02 24.63
C HIS A 103 -10.06 0.73 25.40
N SER A 104 -9.21 -0.14 24.87
CA SER A 104 -8.76 -1.37 25.51
C SER A 104 -7.28 -1.31 25.90
N ALA A 105 -6.81 -2.28 26.70
CA ALA A 105 -5.40 -2.41 27.10
C ALA A 105 -4.79 -1.15 27.75
N VAL A 106 -5.52 -0.50 28.65
CA VAL A 106 -5.16 0.76 29.32
C VAL A 106 -3.77 0.74 29.93
N ARG A 107 -3.40 -0.33 30.65
CA ARG A 107 -2.05 -0.46 31.28
C ARG A 107 -0.93 -0.45 30.27
N ALA A 108 -1.14 -1.03 29.08
CA ALA A 108 -0.11 -1.03 28.02
C ALA A 108 0.07 0.38 27.43
N LEU A 109 -1.01 1.16 27.29
CA LEU A 109 -0.95 2.56 26.86
C LEU A 109 -0.18 3.42 27.87
N GLU A 110 -0.53 3.31 29.16
CA GLU A 110 0.11 4.05 30.25
C GLU A 110 1.61 3.75 30.31
N LYS A 111 1.99 2.45 30.26
CA LYS A 111 3.39 2.02 30.23
C LYS A 111 4.16 2.55 29.01
N ALA A 112 3.49 2.68 27.88
CA ALA A 112 4.10 3.19 26.66
C ALA A 112 4.05 4.72 26.52
N GLY A 113 3.40 5.44 27.45
CA GLY A 113 3.20 6.91 27.37
C GLY A 113 2.32 7.33 26.19
N ILE A 114 1.37 6.45 25.78
CA ILE A 114 0.51 6.69 24.62
C ILE A 114 -0.89 7.06 25.13
N PRO A 115 -1.50 8.15 24.65
CA PRO A 115 -2.85 8.55 25.05
C PRO A 115 -3.89 7.55 24.52
N ARG A 116 -5.06 7.52 25.13
CA ARG A 116 -6.20 6.70 24.68
C ARG A 116 -6.85 7.23 23.39
N GLN A 117 -6.59 8.47 23.06
CA GLN A 117 -7.12 9.15 21.89
C GLN A 117 -6.14 10.22 21.45
N PHE A 118 -5.98 10.39 20.17
CA PHE A 118 -5.21 11.47 19.56
C PHE A 118 -5.84 11.93 18.23
N GLU A 119 -5.51 13.11 17.82
CA GLU A 119 -5.89 13.66 16.52
C GLU A 119 -4.74 13.51 15.52
N THR A 120 -5.10 13.33 14.24
CA THR A 120 -4.14 13.20 13.15
C THR A 120 -4.68 13.79 11.85
N ARG A 121 -3.79 14.35 11.03
CA ARG A 121 -4.06 14.74 9.62
C ARG A 121 -3.47 13.76 8.62
N SER A 122 -3.06 12.60 9.07
CA SER A 122 -2.46 11.57 8.21
C SER A 122 -3.34 11.22 7.02
N ARG A 123 -2.75 11.14 5.85
CA ARG A 123 -3.34 10.57 4.64
C ARG A 123 -2.89 9.14 4.49
N VAL A 124 -3.71 8.29 3.87
CA VAL A 124 -3.51 6.83 3.89
C VAL A 124 -3.42 6.26 2.49
N ILE A 125 -2.39 5.46 2.23
CA ILE A 125 -2.35 4.52 1.10
C ILE A 125 -2.47 3.10 1.63
N ILE A 126 -3.41 2.33 1.09
CA ILE A 126 -3.54 0.90 1.33
C ILE A 126 -3.07 0.17 0.07
N ILE A 127 -2.11 -0.74 0.19
CA ILE A 127 -1.62 -1.56 -0.91
C ILE A 127 -1.97 -3.01 -0.63
N SER A 128 -2.67 -3.64 -1.57
CA SER A 128 -3.07 -5.06 -1.46
C SER A 128 -2.87 -5.79 -2.79
N ASN A 129 -2.67 -7.09 -2.71
CA ASN A 129 -2.60 -7.93 -3.90
C ASN A 129 -3.99 -8.33 -4.39
N ASP A 130 -4.93 -8.55 -3.48
CA ASP A 130 -6.33 -8.82 -3.81
C ASP A 130 -7.26 -8.12 -2.80
N TRP A 131 -8.18 -7.31 -3.32
CA TRP A 131 -9.18 -6.61 -2.50
C TRP A 131 -10.34 -7.50 -2.06
N ARG A 132 -10.53 -8.65 -2.71
CA ARG A 132 -11.63 -9.60 -2.41
C ARG A 132 -11.47 -10.30 -1.08
N THR A 133 -10.24 -10.42 -0.57
CA THR A 133 -9.93 -11.00 0.73
C THR A 133 -10.34 -10.10 1.89
N LEU A 134 -10.64 -8.83 1.61
CA LEU A 134 -11.03 -7.88 2.63
C LEU A 134 -12.49 -8.10 3.05
N ASN A 135 -12.67 -8.29 4.33
CA ASN A 135 -13.96 -8.48 4.99
C ASN A 135 -14.97 -7.38 4.59
N ARG A 136 -16.29 -7.69 4.59
CA ARG A 136 -17.40 -6.74 4.36
C ARG A 136 -17.27 -5.45 5.17
N ASN A 137 -16.66 -5.51 6.35
CA ASN A 137 -16.39 -4.34 7.19
C ASN A 137 -15.40 -3.33 6.57
N VAL A 138 -14.61 -3.76 5.61
CA VAL A 138 -13.64 -2.91 4.90
C VAL A 138 -14.25 -2.32 3.63
N ALA A 139 -15.38 -2.85 3.16
CA ALA A 139 -16.14 -2.26 2.03
C ALA A 139 -16.47 -0.78 2.25
N ALA A 140 -16.74 -0.39 3.51
CA ALA A 140 -16.97 1.01 3.89
C ALA A 140 -15.76 1.94 3.65
N LEU A 141 -14.55 1.42 3.45
CA LEU A 141 -13.38 2.22 3.09
C LEU A 141 -13.41 2.59 1.60
N GLN A 142 -14.05 1.78 0.75
CA GLN A 142 -14.15 2.04 -0.69
C GLN A 142 -14.94 3.32 -0.97
N ASP A 143 -15.96 3.60 -0.17
CA ASP A 143 -16.79 4.80 -0.32
C ASP A 143 -16.06 6.09 0.12
N ARG A 144 -14.95 5.94 0.83
CA ARG A 144 -14.18 7.05 1.42
C ARG A 144 -12.95 7.43 0.63
N GLY A 145 -12.54 6.59 -0.32
CA GLY A 145 -11.29 6.79 -1.04
C GLY A 145 -11.34 6.33 -2.50
N HIS A 146 -10.22 6.48 -3.16
CA HIS A 146 -10.06 6.10 -4.55
C HIS A 146 -9.48 4.69 -4.66
N VAL A 147 -10.27 3.76 -5.22
CA VAL A 147 -9.81 2.39 -5.51
C VAL A 147 -9.19 2.36 -6.91
N LEU A 148 -7.88 2.11 -6.94
CA LEU A 148 -7.11 1.95 -8.17
C LEU A 148 -6.73 0.48 -8.34
N VAL A 149 -7.12 -0.11 -9.45
CA VAL A 149 -6.71 -1.46 -9.85
C VAL A 149 -5.55 -1.32 -10.82
N PHE A 150 -4.34 -1.57 -10.34
CA PHE A 150 -3.13 -1.52 -11.15
C PHE A 150 -2.85 -2.88 -11.79
N SER A 151 -3.03 -2.95 -13.09
CA SER A 151 -2.83 -4.16 -13.90
C SER A 151 -2.03 -3.79 -15.17
N PRO A 152 -0.70 -3.59 -15.03
CA PRO A 152 0.15 -3.21 -16.16
C PRO A 152 0.24 -4.34 -17.17
N THR A 153 0.42 -3.99 -18.45
CA THR A 153 0.66 -4.96 -19.50
C THR A 153 2.05 -5.58 -19.38
N ALA A 154 2.30 -6.72 -20.04
CA ALA A 154 3.65 -7.31 -20.11
C ALA A 154 4.67 -6.33 -20.69
N GLN A 155 4.26 -5.53 -21.67
CA GLN A 155 5.07 -4.46 -22.25
C GLN A 155 5.51 -3.43 -21.20
N GLU A 156 4.57 -2.93 -20.40
CA GLU A 156 4.84 -1.96 -19.33
C GLU A 156 5.80 -2.53 -18.28
N VAL A 157 5.57 -3.78 -17.85
CA VAL A 157 6.45 -4.46 -16.89
C VAL A 157 7.84 -4.67 -17.47
N HIS A 158 7.96 -5.02 -18.75
CA HIS A 158 9.24 -5.14 -19.43
C HIS A 158 9.99 -3.81 -19.50
N GLN A 159 9.32 -2.71 -19.87
CA GLN A 159 9.94 -1.37 -19.88
C GLN A 159 10.39 -0.94 -18.47
N LYS A 160 9.61 -1.29 -17.45
CA LYS A 160 10.01 -1.05 -16.06
C LYS A 160 11.21 -1.88 -15.63
N ALA A 161 11.31 -3.15 -16.06
CA ALA A 161 12.45 -4.03 -15.81
C ALA A 161 13.75 -3.45 -16.42
N LYS A 162 13.72 -2.95 -17.63
CA LYS A 162 14.87 -2.33 -18.31
C LYS A 162 15.52 -1.17 -17.54
N GLN A 163 14.79 -0.54 -16.62
CA GLN A 163 15.33 0.59 -15.85
C GLN A 163 16.34 0.17 -14.78
N TRP A 164 16.38 -1.11 -14.39
CA TRP A 164 17.23 -1.57 -13.28
C TRP A 164 17.81 -2.96 -13.45
N PHE A 165 17.27 -3.78 -14.37
CA PHE A 165 17.72 -5.14 -14.63
C PHE A 165 18.83 -5.13 -15.69
N ILE A 166 19.92 -5.86 -15.44
CA ILE A 166 21.16 -5.74 -16.23
C ILE A 166 21.45 -6.94 -17.16
N ASP A 167 20.82 -8.11 -16.91
CA ASP A 167 21.06 -9.31 -17.76
C ASP A 167 20.33 -9.15 -19.10
N GLN A 168 21.11 -8.86 -20.14
CA GLN A 168 20.58 -8.56 -21.48
C GLN A 168 19.93 -9.77 -22.13
N ASP A 169 20.49 -10.98 -21.97
CA ASP A 169 19.93 -12.20 -22.58
C ASP A 169 18.52 -12.49 -22.02
N VAL A 170 18.34 -12.28 -20.71
CA VAL A 170 17.03 -12.40 -20.08
C VAL A 170 16.07 -11.34 -20.59
N LEU A 171 16.52 -10.09 -20.72
CA LEU A 171 15.71 -9.01 -21.27
C LEU A 171 15.27 -9.32 -22.72
N ASP A 172 16.18 -9.78 -23.56
CA ASP A 172 15.90 -10.10 -24.96
C ASP A 172 14.93 -11.28 -25.09
N TRP A 173 15.11 -12.30 -24.24
CA TRP A 173 14.19 -13.43 -24.21
C TRP A 173 12.76 -12.97 -23.80
N PHE A 174 12.64 -12.14 -22.79
CA PHE A 174 11.34 -11.59 -22.39
C PHE A 174 10.74 -10.71 -23.48
N ALA A 175 11.55 -9.86 -24.15
CA ALA A 175 11.10 -9.01 -25.26
C ALA A 175 10.47 -9.84 -26.40
N ALA A 176 11.10 -10.95 -26.75
CA ALA A 176 10.61 -11.86 -27.79
C ALA A 176 9.35 -12.65 -27.41
N ASN A 177 9.05 -12.77 -26.10
CA ASN A 177 7.97 -13.62 -25.59
C ASN A 177 6.86 -12.87 -24.83
N LEU A 178 6.78 -11.54 -24.92
CA LEU A 178 5.82 -10.72 -24.15
C LEU A 178 4.36 -11.15 -24.33
N THR A 179 3.96 -11.58 -25.54
CA THR A 179 2.60 -12.04 -25.84
C THR A 179 2.22 -13.35 -25.15
N ARG A 180 3.21 -14.12 -24.70
CA ARG A 180 3.02 -15.41 -24.02
C ARG A 180 2.94 -15.25 -22.50
N ILE A 181 3.20 -14.04 -21.96
CA ILE A 181 3.22 -13.77 -20.53
C ILE A 181 1.82 -13.33 -20.09
N SER A 182 1.08 -14.22 -19.47
CA SER A 182 -0.27 -13.96 -18.96
C SER A 182 -0.28 -13.16 -17.64
N LEU A 183 0.72 -13.39 -16.78
CA LEU A 183 0.86 -12.73 -15.47
C LEU A 183 2.23 -12.02 -15.38
N PRO A 184 2.34 -10.79 -15.91
CA PRO A 184 3.61 -10.06 -15.91
C PRO A 184 4.04 -9.68 -14.49
N SER A 185 5.31 -9.93 -14.17
CA SER A 185 5.90 -9.60 -12.86
C SER A 185 7.39 -9.31 -13.00
N LEU A 186 7.88 -8.30 -12.31
CA LEU A 186 9.32 -8.00 -12.26
C LEU A 186 10.14 -9.11 -11.59
N ARG A 187 9.51 -9.93 -10.74
CA ARG A 187 10.16 -11.09 -10.12
C ARG A 187 10.50 -12.19 -11.12
N LEU A 188 9.80 -12.26 -12.25
CA LEU A 188 10.11 -13.23 -13.31
C LEU A 188 11.50 -13.01 -13.89
N TYR A 189 11.94 -11.76 -14.05
CA TYR A 189 13.27 -11.42 -14.55
C TYR A 189 14.37 -11.89 -13.60
N VAL A 190 14.20 -11.65 -12.29
CA VAL A 190 15.14 -12.12 -11.27
C VAL A 190 15.23 -13.64 -11.29
N ARG A 191 14.08 -14.33 -11.24
CA ARG A 191 14.04 -15.80 -11.24
C ARG A 191 14.61 -16.41 -12.53
N ALA A 192 14.39 -15.76 -13.68
CA ALA A 192 14.98 -16.23 -14.92
C ALA A 192 16.52 -16.12 -14.93
N ALA A 193 17.08 -15.05 -14.35
CA ALA A 193 18.52 -14.92 -14.19
C ALA A 193 19.12 -15.93 -13.19
N GLU A 194 18.37 -16.32 -12.15
CA GLU A 194 18.79 -17.36 -11.21
C GLU A 194 18.80 -18.76 -11.81
N LEU A 195 18.09 -19.01 -12.92
CA LEU A 195 18.01 -20.28 -13.62
C LEU A 195 18.98 -20.40 -14.82
N LYS A 196 19.72 -19.35 -15.13
CA LYS A 196 20.72 -19.29 -16.20
C LYS A 196 22.06 -19.84 -15.73
#